data_5c3540ad327c2640fed297c89a5736f4
#
_entry.id   5c3540ad327c2640fed297c89a5736f4
#
_cell.length_a   1.000
_cell.length_b   1.000
_cell.length_c   1.000
_cell.angle_alpha   90.00
_cell.angle_beta   90.00
_cell.angle_gamma   90.00
#
_symmetry.space_group_name_H-M   'P 1'
#
loop_
_entity.id
_entity.type
_entity.pdbx_description
1 polymer ?
#
loop_
_entity_poly.entity_id
_entity_poly.type
_entity_poly.pdbx_seq_one_letter_code
_entity_poly.pdbx_strand_id
1 'polypeptide(L)'
;MSSMSAQGVVERASAELSKRINGLGLRAGKHHRAAAAAAAAANGDPGGGKASVMERVTNVLCGGPAAAPEKPSRRGKPASSAVNGASVAVTPQVGRRGVGRPPPPASWEQLAADERFLQRFFLYFSAAERRALAQVCTRWRDVLYRSPRFWAGLVPVLRCRELRAASCHERARLYASLLRRGFHAIALLGAGDEDALDLVHSFPLASKHVHSLSLRCSSVSDRGLEALLDHLQALFELELAGCNEVTEAGLWACLTPRIVSLTLADCINVADEAVGAVAQLLPSLYEFSLQAYHVTDAALGYFSPKQSSSLSILRLQSCWELTNHGVVNIVHALPNLTVLSLSGCSKITDDGVELIAENLQKLRSLDVSWCPRITDAALEYIACDLNLLEELTLDRCVHITDIGVGYISTMLSLSALFLRWCSQVRDFGLQHLCGMRNLQVLSLAGCPLLTSSGLSSLIQLRHLQELELTNCPGASRELFEYLREHLPCCLIIE
;
A
#
# COMPACT_ATOMS: atom_id res chain seq x y z
N MET A 1 -7.56 37.98 7.19
CA MET A 1 -6.93 36.90 6.43
C MET A 1 -5.82 37.53 5.60
N SER A 2 -4.59 37.46 6.09
CA SER A 2 -3.46 38.14 5.46
C SER A 2 -2.94 37.30 4.29
N SER A 3 -2.94 37.88 3.11
CA SER A 3 -2.32 37.35 1.90
C SER A 3 -0.79 37.31 2.10
N MET A 4 -0.22 36.11 2.24
CA MET A 4 1.22 35.97 2.21
C MET A 4 1.71 36.22 0.79
N SER A 5 2.64 37.15 0.63
CA SER A 5 3.28 37.46 -0.66
C SER A 5 4.09 36.26 -1.16
N ALA A 6 4.18 36.06 -2.47
CA ALA A 6 4.97 35.01 -3.11
C ALA A 6 6.46 35.00 -2.64
N GLN A 7 6.97 36.17 -2.26
CA GLN A 7 8.31 36.34 -1.71
C GLN A 7 8.50 35.67 -0.34
N GLY A 8 7.50 35.71 0.54
CA GLY A 8 7.53 35.06 1.85
C GLY A 8 7.50 33.51 1.78
N VAL A 9 6.91 32.96 0.72
CA VAL A 9 6.90 31.52 0.49
C VAL A 9 8.27 31.04 -0.02
N VAL A 10 8.90 31.82 -0.89
CA VAL A 10 10.23 31.52 -1.43
C VAL A 10 11.30 31.64 -0.34
N GLU A 11 11.20 32.64 0.54
CA GLU A 11 12.12 32.79 1.68
C GLU A 11 11.99 31.67 2.71
N ARG A 12 10.77 31.20 3.00
CA ARG A 12 10.56 30.03 3.86
C ARG A 12 11.07 28.74 3.24
N ALA A 13 10.82 28.52 1.95
CA ALA A 13 11.35 27.36 1.23
C ALA A 13 12.88 27.37 1.20
N SER A 14 13.49 28.53 1.03
CA SER A 14 14.96 28.73 1.06
C SER A 14 15.55 28.51 2.46
N ALA A 15 14.88 29.01 3.51
CA ALA A 15 15.31 28.84 4.90
C ALA A 15 15.21 27.38 5.36
N GLU A 16 14.12 26.67 4.97
CA GLU A 16 13.92 25.26 5.29
C GLU A 16 14.92 24.38 4.52
N LEU A 17 15.22 24.74 3.27
CA LEU A 17 16.24 24.08 2.47
C LEU A 17 17.62 24.23 3.10
N SER A 18 17.97 25.43 3.58
CA SER A 18 19.25 25.69 4.26
C SER A 18 19.38 24.88 5.55
N LYS A 19 18.32 24.72 6.33
CA LYS A 19 18.30 23.86 7.52
C LYS A 19 18.51 22.39 7.17
N ARG A 20 17.86 21.89 6.12
CA ARG A 20 17.96 20.48 5.69
C ARG A 20 19.31 20.16 5.04
N ILE A 21 19.90 21.10 4.29
CA ILE A 21 21.24 20.94 3.70
C ILE A 21 22.32 20.95 4.78
N ASN A 22 22.21 21.80 5.78
CA ASN A 22 23.17 21.86 6.90
C ASN A 22 23.04 20.67 7.87
N GLY A 23 21.88 19.98 7.89
CA GLY A 23 21.67 18.72 8.64
C GLY A 23 22.13 17.45 7.90
N LEU A 24 22.41 17.54 6.59
CA LEU A 24 22.86 16.42 5.76
C LEU A 24 24.38 16.39 5.63
N GLY A 25 25.08 16.07 6.72
CA GLY A 25 26.45 15.56 6.64
C GLY A 25 26.49 14.29 5.80
N LEU A 26 26.88 14.43 4.55
CA LEU A 26 27.31 13.42 3.57
C LEU A 26 27.26 11.95 4.03
N ARG A 27 26.14 11.24 3.78
CA ARG A 27 26.13 9.81 3.44
C ARG A 27 24.98 9.52 2.46
N ALA A 28 25.33 9.37 1.20
CA ALA A 28 24.43 8.89 0.15
C ALA A 28 24.16 7.39 0.37
N GLY A 29 22.90 7.00 0.45
CA GLY A 29 22.51 5.58 0.35
C GLY A 29 21.23 5.22 1.09
N LYS A 30 20.16 5.01 0.32
CA LYS A 30 19.00 4.16 0.65
C LYS A 30 17.95 4.64 1.65
N HIS A 31 17.29 5.79 1.43
CA HIS A 31 16.13 6.17 2.26
C HIS A 31 14.96 6.76 1.45
N HIS A 32 14.50 6.11 0.37
CA HIS A 32 13.38 6.62 -0.43
C HIS A 32 12.00 5.98 -0.16
N ARG A 33 11.89 5.01 0.75
CA ARG A 33 10.59 4.36 1.05
C ARG A 33 9.90 4.83 2.33
N ALA A 34 10.64 5.28 3.31
CA ALA A 34 10.07 5.66 4.62
C ALA A 34 9.34 7.01 4.64
N ALA A 35 9.73 7.97 3.80
CA ALA A 35 9.12 9.31 3.79
C ALA A 35 7.69 9.36 3.21
N ALA A 36 7.29 8.36 2.43
CA ALA A 36 5.93 8.29 1.87
C ALA A 36 4.90 7.79 2.90
N ALA A 37 5.31 6.95 3.84
CA ALA A 37 4.44 6.41 4.89
C ALA A 37 4.14 7.44 6.00
N ALA A 38 5.12 8.27 6.36
CA ALA A 38 4.96 9.28 7.40
C ALA A 38 4.02 10.45 7.02
N ALA A 39 3.87 10.74 5.72
CA ALA A 39 2.95 11.78 5.24
C ALA A 39 1.47 11.34 5.24
N ALA A 40 1.19 10.05 5.25
CA ALA A 40 -0.17 9.52 5.31
C ALA A 40 -0.73 9.51 6.75
N ALA A 41 0.13 9.49 7.76
CA ALA A 41 -0.27 9.44 9.18
C ALA A 41 -0.70 10.81 9.75
N ALA A 42 -0.40 11.92 9.08
CA ALA A 42 -0.70 13.28 9.56
C ALA A 42 -2.12 13.79 9.20
N ASN A 43 -2.87 13.10 8.34
CA ASN A 43 -4.25 13.44 8.03
C ASN A 43 -5.13 12.28 8.52
N GLY A 44 -5.74 12.45 9.67
CA GLY A 44 -6.55 11.45 10.34
C GLY A 44 -7.73 10.95 9.46
N ASP A 45 -7.46 9.89 8.73
CA ASP A 45 -8.45 9.05 8.08
C ASP A 45 -8.03 7.59 8.36
N PRO A 46 -8.86 6.75 8.98
CA PRO A 46 -8.51 5.40 9.39
C PRO A 46 -8.59 4.43 8.20
N GLY A 47 -7.69 4.58 7.25
CA GLY A 47 -7.58 3.68 6.11
C GLY A 47 -6.10 3.38 5.85
N GLY A 48 -5.60 2.30 6.42
CA GLY A 48 -4.21 1.86 6.21
C GLY A 48 -3.92 1.63 4.73
N GLY A 49 -3.17 2.55 4.14
CA GLY A 49 -2.73 2.46 2.75
C GLY A 49 -1.69 1.36 2.57
N LYS A 50 -2.15 0.14 2.33
CA LYS A 50 -1.31 -0.89 1.70
C LYS A 50 -1.13 -0.50 0.24
N ALA A 51 0.05 -0.73 -0.33
CA ALA A 51 0.38 -0.44 -1.73
C ALA A 51 -0.76 -0.84 -2.68
N SER A 52 -1.16 0.06 -3.56
CA SER A 52 -2.23 -0.16 -4.53
C SER A 52 -2.02 -1.47 -5.30
N VAL A 53 -3.12 -2.19 -5.54
CA VAL A 53 -3.13 -3.38 -6.41
C VAL A 53 -2.53 -3.08 -7.78
N MET A 54 -2.67 -1.86 -8.25
CA MET A 54 -2.06 -1.40 -9.49
C MET A 54 -0.53 -1.55 -9.50
N GLU A 55 0.14 -1.27 -8.38
CA GLU A 55 1.59 -1.47 -8.25
C GLU A 55 1.94 -2.98 -8.25
N ARG A 56 1.08 -3.81 -7.66
CA ARG A 56 1.25 -5.28 -7.63
C ARG A 56 0.91 -5.94 -8.97
N VAL A 57 -0.18 -5.54 -9.60
CA VAL A 57 -0.59 -6.05 -10.93
C VAL A 57 0.41 -5.65 -12.00
N THR A 58 0.94 -4.43 -11.97
CA THR A 58 1.99 -3.98 -12.90
C THR A 58 3.27 -4.81 -12.73
N ASN A 59 3.64 -5.16 -11.49
CA ASN A 59 4.79 -6.03 -11.23
C ASN A 59 4.58 -7.48 -11.68
N VAL A 60 3.34 -7.97 -11.66
CA VAL A 60 3.00 -9.34 -12.08
C VAL A 60 2.81 -9.44 -13.60
N LEU A 61 2.19 -8.44 -14.23
CA LEU A 61 1.88 -8.45 -15.67
C LEU A 61 3.00 -7.90 -16.55
N CYS A 62 3.85 -7.00 -16.03
CA CYS A 62 4.91 -6.35 -16.81
C CYS A 62 6.32 -6.89 -16.53
N GLY A 63 6.47 -7.97 -15.77
CA GLY A 63 7.79 -8.54 -15.42
C GLY A 63 8.65 -7.52 -14.66
N GLY A 64 8.90 -7.71 -13.39
CA GLY A 64 9.79 -6.87 -12.59
C GLY A 64 11.16 -6.70 -13.25
N PRO A 65 11.93 -5.66 -12.92
CA PRO A 65 13.20 -5.39 -13.57
C PRO A 65 14.13 -6.60 -13.48
N ALA A 66 14.55 -7.10 -14.63
CA ALA A 66 15.48 -8.22 -14.75
C ALA A 66 16.74 -7.94 -13.93
N ALA A 67 17.12 -8.90 -13.09
CA ALA A 67 18.36 -8.88 -12.35
C ALA A 67 19.54 -8.71 -13.30
N ALA A 68 20.43 -7.80 -13.00
CA ALA A 68 21.65 -7.57 -13.75
C ALA A 68 22.52 -8.85 -13.75
N PRO A 69 23.13 -9.23 -14.89
CA PRO A 69 23.95 -10.43 -14.95
C PRO A 69 25.22 -10.26 -14.11
N GLU A 70 25.48 -11.26 -13.28
CA GLU A 70 26.74 -11.42 -12.54
C GLU A 70 27.92 -11.49 -13.47
N LYS A 71 28.99 -10.75 -13.15
CA LYS A 71 30.27 -10.84 -13.85
C LYS A 71 30.98 -12.15 -13.52
N PRO A 72 31.45 -12.93 -14.49
CA PRO A 72 32.24 -14.14 -14.20
C PRO A 72 33.63 -13.79 -13.70
N SER A 73 34.04 -14.47 -12.65
CA SER A 73 35.37 -14.42 -12.02
C SER A 73 36.44 -14.95 -12.96
N ARG A 74 37.56 -14.23 -13.02
CA ARG A 74 38.80 -14.65 -13.73
C ARG A 74 39.49 -15.82 -13.04
N ARG A 75 39.73 -16.89 -13.76
CA ARG A 75 40.84 -17.82 -13.46
C ARG A 75 41.59 -18.24 -14.72
N GLY A 76 42.91 -18.10 -14.68
CA GLY A 76 43.90 -18.99 -15.29
C GLY A 76 44.41 -18.65 -16.69
N LYS A 77 45.63 -18.13 -16.73
CA LYS A 77 46.55 -18.23 -17.89
C LYS A 77 47.01 -19.68 -18.10
N PRO A 78 47.48 -20.07 -19.32
CA PRO A 78 48.89 -19.97 -19.60
C PRO A 78 49.30 -19.57 -21.03
N ALA A 79 50.58 -19.41 -21.19
CA ALA A 79 51.37 -18.73 -22.18
C ALA A 79 51.60 -19.50 -23.51
N SER A 80 52.10 -18.75 -24.47
CA SER A 80 53.12 -18.90 -25.51
C SER A 80 52.54 -18.64 -26.93
N SER A 81 53.15 -18.02 -27.87
CA SER A 81 54.50 -17.71 -28.27
C SER A 81 54.50 -16.78 -29.47
N ALA A 82 55.57 -16.09 -29.67
CA ALA A 82 55.92 -15.09 -30.66
C ALA A 82 55.63 -15.41 -32.13
N VAL A 83 55.52 -14.37 -32.99
CA VAL A 83 56.45 -14.05 -34.08
C VAL A 83 56.13 -12.69 -34.72
N ASN A 84 57.17 -11.98 -35.13
CA ASN A 84 57.41 -10.69 -35.72
C ASN A 84 56.52 -10.22 -36.90
N GLY A 85 56.43 -8.90 -37.07
CA GLY A 85 56.11 -8.22 -38.32
C GLY A 85 55.97 -6.73 -38.17
N ALA A 86 57.00 -5.96 -38.52
CA ALA A 86 57.02 -4.51 -38.54
C ALA A 86 56.22 -3.93 -39.70
N SER A 87 55.50 -2.84 -39.47
CA SER A 87 55.22 -1.80 -40.46
C SER A 87 54.76 -0.52 -39.79
N VAL A 88 55.40 0.57 -40.16
CA VAL A 88 55.22 1.95 -39.80
C VAL A 88 53.95 2.50 -40.41
N ALA A 89 53.09 3.16 -39.65
CA ALA A 89 52.15 4.12 -40.21
C ALA A 89 51.70 5.13 -39.14
N VAL A 90 51.90 6.35 -39.48
CA VAL A 90 51.60 7.65 -38.96
C VAL A 90 50.24 7.77 -38.25
N THR A 91 50.21 8.25 -37.02
CA THR A 91 49.05 8.69 -36.29
C THR A 91 48.66 10.12 -36.58
N PRO A 92 47.37 10.44 -36.78
CA PRO A 92 46.86 11.77 -36.42
C PRO A 92 46.28 11.69 -35.00
N GLN A 93 46.84 12.46 -34.12
CA GLN A 93 46.24 12.75 -32.81
C GLN A 93 44.90 13.46 -32.99
N VAL A 94 43.81 12.75 -32.82
CA VAL A 94 42.49 13.33 -32.58
C VAL A 94 42.40 13.58 -31.07
N GLY A 95 42.57 14.84 -30.70
CA GLY A 95 42.35 15.27 -29.33
C GLY A 95 40.97 14.92 -28.82
N ARG A 96 40.88 14.02 -27.83
CA ARG A 96 39.68 13.83 -27.00
C ARG A 96 39.41 15.16 -26.31
N ARG A 97 38.53 15.98 -26.89
CA ARG A 97 37.87 17.06 -26.14
C ARG A 97 37.12 16.39 -24.99
N GLY A 98 37.69 16.48 -23.78
CA GLY A 98 36.97 16.15 -22.56
C GLY A 98 35.70 16.99 -22.55
N VAL A 99 34.55 16.31 -22.47
CA VAL A 99 33.27 16.96 -22.16
C VAL A 99 33.43 17.55 -20.76
N GLY A 100 33.84 18.80 -20.70
CA GLY A 100 33.97 19.54 -19.46
C GLY A 100 32.64 19.53 -18.74
N ARG A 101 32.66 19.14 -17.48
CA ARG A 101 31.53 19.26 -16.58
C ARG A 101 31.07 20.72 -16.67
N PRO A 102 29.78 21.01 -16.94
CA PRO A 102 29.31 22.39 -17.00
C PRO A 102 29.67 23.07 -15.67
N PRO A 103 30.13 24.32 -15.71
CA PRO A 103 30.50 25.05 -14.47
C PRO A 103 29.30 25.05 -13.53
N PRO A 104 29.50 24.96 -12.19
CA PRO A 104 28.43 25.02 -11.24
C PRO A 104 27.65 26.33 -11.43
N PRO A 105 26.31 26.30 -11.36
CA PRO A 105 25.46 27.46 -11.56
C PRO A 105 25.85 28.55 -10.50
N ALA A 106 26.07 29.76 -10.96
CA ALA A 106 26.57 30.86 -10.13
C ALA A 106 25.47 31.47 -9.22
N SER A 107 24.18 31.17 -9.47
CA SER A 107 23.06 31.71 -8.70
C SER A 107 21.90 30.75 -8.58
N TRP A 108 21.05 30.93 -7.53
CA TRP A 108 19.79 30.19 -7.35
C TRP A 108 18.86 30.33 -8.56
N GLU A 109 18.85 31.48 -9.21
CA GLU A 109 18.04 31.70 -10.41
C GLU A 109 18.39 30.76 -11.57
N GLN A 110 19.69 30.49 -11.75
CA GLN A 110 20.19 29.56 -12.77
C GLN A 110 19.82 28.11 -12.42
N LEU A 111 19.89 27.71 -11.13
CA LEU A 111 19.43 26.41 -10.65
C LEU A 111 17.92 26.24 -10.84
N ALA A 112 17.14 27.25 -10.45
CA ALA A 112 15.69 27.26 -10.62
C ALA A 112 15.25 27.30 -12.09
N ALA A 113 16.17 27.65 -13.01
CA ALA A 113 15.97 27.58 -14.45
C ALA A 113 16.33 26.21 -15.06
N ASP A 114 17.11 25.37 -14.37
CA ASP A 114 17.46 24.04 -14.86
C ASP A 114 16.35 23.01 -14.56
N GLU A 115 15.74 22.47 -15.61
CA GLU A 115 14.66 21.48 -15.48
C GLU A 115 15.16 20.18 -14.82
N ARG A 116 16.39 19.74 -15.08
CA ARG A 116 16.96 18.52 -14.48
C ARG A 116 17.15 18.70 -12.97
N PHE A 117 17.56 19.90 -12.55
CA PHE A 117 17.64 20.25 -11.14
C PHE A 117 16.25 20.26 -10.51
N LEU A 118 15.27 20.95 -11.11
CA LEU A 118 13.91 21.03 -10.60
C LEU A 118 13.26 19.65 -10.48
N GLN A 119 13.50 18.75 -11.44
CA GLN A 119 12.99 17.40 -11.41
C GLN A 119 13.51 16.57 -10.24
N ARG A 120 14.76 16.80 -9.79
CA ARG A 120 15.33 16.18 -8.59
C ARG A 120 14.86 16.89 -7.32
N PHE A 121 14.86 18.20 -7.36
CA PHE A 121 14.46 19.06 -6.25
C PHE A 121 13.04 18.76 -5.77
N PHE A 122 12.07 18.63 -6.68
CA PHE A 122 10.69 18.36 -6.29
C PHE A 122 10.45 16.96 -5.70
N LEU A 123 11.37 16.03 -5.83
CA LEU A 123 11.24 14.70 -5.20
C LEU A 123 11.40 14.77 -3.66
N TYR A 124 12.03 15.80 -3.13
CA TYR A 124 12.22 15.98 -1.69
C TYR A 124 10.96 16.49 -0.96
N PHE A 125 9.92 16.85 -1.70
CA PHE A 125 8.70 17.43 -1.15
C PHE A 125 7.55 16.42 -1.19
N SER A 126 6.66 16.52 -0.19
CA SER A 126 5.39 15.80 -0.17
C SER A 126 4.45 16.28 -1.29
N ALA A 127 3.38 15.53 -1.55
CA ALA A 127 2.38 15.91 -2.54
C ALA A 127 1.69 17.25 -2.22
N ALA A 128 1.43 17.51 -0.93
CA ALA A 128 0.85 18.77 -0.47
C ALA A 128 1.79 19.96 -0.72
N GLU A 129 3.07 19.80 -0.41
CA GLU A 129 4.08 20.81 -0.67
C GLU A 129 4.28 21.04 -2.18
N ARG A 130 4.29 19.98 -3.00
CA ARG A 130 4.34 20.08 -4.47
C ARG A 130 3.16 20.85 -5.03
N ARG A 131 1.96 20.70 -4.44
CA ARG A 131 0.78 21.48 -4.80
C ARG A 131 0.98 22.96 -4.52
N ALA A 132 1.59 23.33 -3.39
CA ALA A 132 1.93 24.72 -3.08
C ALA A 132 3.03 25.25 -4.03
N LEU A 133 4.07 24.46 -4.29
CA LEU A 133 5.15 24.82 -5.20
C LEU A 133 4.66 25.01 -6.65
N ALA A 134 3.63 24.28 -7.08
CA ALA A 134 3.01 24.50 -8.40
C ALA A 134 2.33 25.87 -8.56
N GLN A 135 2.08 26.58 -7.46
CA GLN A 135 1.48 27.93 -7.47
C GLN A 135 2.54 29.05 -7.53
N VAL A 136 3.81 28.74 -7.36
CA VAL A 136 4.91 29.74 -7.34
C VAL A 136 5.10 30.41 -8.70
N CYS A 137 5.21 29.62 -9.76
CA CYS A 137 5.31 30.13 -11.13
C CYS A 137 4.83 29.08 -12.17
N THR A 138 4.57 29.55 -13.39
CA THR A 138 4.10 28.69 -14.50
C THR A 138 5.10 27.59 -14.84
N ARG A 139 6.41 27.88 -14.80
CA ARG A 139 7.47 26.91 -15.09
C ARG A 139 7.49 25.76 -14.08
N TRP A 140 7.43 26.05 -12.79
CA TRP A 140 7.39 25.02 -11.74
C TRP A 140 6.13 24.16 -11.85
N ARG A 141 4.99 24.80 -12.09
CA ARG A 141 3.73 24.11 -12.35
C ARG A 141 3.85 23.17 -13.55
N ASP A 142 4.47 23.63 -14.65
CA ASP A 142 4.61 22.83 -15.86
C ASP A 142 5.53 21.62 -15.63
N VAL A 143 6.67 21.78 -14.95
CA VAL A 143 7.55 20.67 -14.57
C VAL A 143 6.84 19.66 -13.69
N LEU A 144 6.13 20.12 -12.65
CA LEU A 144 5.39 19.27 -11.73
C LEU A 144 4.24 18.53 -12.43
N TYR A 145 3.48 19.22 -13.31
CA TYR A 145 2.28 18.65 -13.93
C TYR A 145 2.57 17.78 -15.16
N ARG A 146 3.74 17.89 -15.77
CA ARG A 146 4.14 17.05 -16.91
C ARG A 146 4.75 15.72 -16.51
N SER A 147 5.15 15.55 -15.25
CA SER A 147 5.84 14.34 -14.83
C SER A 147 4.96 13.51 -13.88
N PRO A 148 4.43 12.35 -14.33
CA PRO A 148 3.58 11.47 -13.52
C PRO A 148 4.25 11.00 -12.22
N ARG A 149 5.57 10.86 -12.20
CA ARG A 149 6.33 10.38 -11.04
C ARG A 149 6.15 11.22 -9.76
N PHE A 150 5.77 12.50 -9.90
CA PHE A 150 5.52 13.35 -8.74
C PHE A 150 4.17 13.06 -8.07
N TRP A 151 3.29 12.34 -8.76
CA TRP A 151 1.91 12.06 -8.37
C TRP A 151 1.64 10.56 -8.27
N ALA A 152 2.65 9.72 -8.55
CA ALA A 152 2.52 8.26 -8.48
C ALA A 152 2.08 7.81 -7.08
N GLY A 153 1.17 6.85 -7.03
CA GLY A 153 0.61 6.32 -5.78
C GLY A 153 -0.47 7.18 -5.13
N LEU A 154 -0.83 8.32 -5.74
CA LEU A 154 -1.91 9.17 -5.24
C LEU A 154 -3.19 8.94 -6.05
N VAL A 155 -4.32 8.84 -5.34
CA VAL A 155 -5.66 8.80 -5.94
C VAL A 155 -6.33 10.16 -5.72
N PRO A 156 -6.64 10.92 -6.79
CA PRO A 156 -7.38 12.17 -6.64
C PRO A 156 -8.82 11.89 -6.23
N VAL A 157 -9.24 12.50 -5.12
CA VAL A 157 -10.62 12.44 -4.65
C VAL A 157 -11.38 13.61 -5.23
N LEU A 158 -12.39 13.34 -6.05
CA LEU A 158 -13.27 14.30 -6.67
C LEU A 158 -14.57 14.38 -5.86
N ARG A 159 -14.79 15.52 -5.21
CA ARG A 159 -16.02 15.77 -4.46
C ARG A 159 -17.11 16.20 -5.44
N CYS A 160 -18.11 15.36 -5.66
CA CYS A 160 -19.15 15.60 -6.64
C CYS A 160 -19.95 16.89 -6.35
N ARG A 161 -20.14 17.24 -5.09
CA ARG A 161 -20.72 18.54 -4.71
C ARG A 161 -19.96 19.73 -5.30
N GLU A 162 -18.63 19.68 -5.33
CA GLU A 162 -17.78 20.74 -5.90
C GLU A 162 -17.82 20.70 -7.43
N LEU A 163 -17.89 19.50 -8.01
CA LEU A 163 -18.00 19.32 -9.47
C LEU A 163 -19.32 19.87 -10.02
N ARG A 164 -20.45 19.67 -9.32
CA ARG A 164 -21.76 20.23 -9.70
C ARG A 164 -21.76 21.74 -9.70
N ALA A 165 -21.01 22.38 -8.79
CA ALA A 165 -20.87 23.84 -8.74
C ALA A 165 -19.95 24.40 -9.83
N ALA A 166 -19.10 23.58 -10.45
CA ALA A 166 -18.16 23.98 -11.49
C ALA A 166 -18.84 23.98 -12.88
N SER A 167 -18.45 24.92 -13.74
CA SER A 167 -18.87 24.93 -15.13
C SER A 167 -18.34 23.72 -15.91
N CYS A 168 -19.01 23.35 -17.01
CA CYS A 168 -18.56 22.27 -17.89
C CYS A 168 -17.10 22.48 -18.37
N HIS A 169 -16.73 23.72 -18.66
CA HIS A 169 -15.36 24.06 -19.07
C HIS A 169 -14.33 23.82 -17.95
N GLU A 170 -14.65 24.14 -16.71
CA GLU A 170 -13.79 23.91 -15.55
C GLU A 170 -13.61 22.42 -15.28
N ARG A 171 -14.68 21.62 -15.38
CA ARG A 171 -14.62 20.17 -15.26
C ARG A 171 -13.73 19.56 -16.35
N ALA A 172 -13.91 19.95 -17.60
CA ALA A 172 -13.07 19.48 -18.71
C ALA A 172 -11.59 19.82 -18.49
N ARG A 173 -11.28 21.03 -18.00
CA ARG A 173 -9.91 21.44 -17.64
C ARG A 173 -9.35 20.63 -16.49
N LEU A 174 -10.16 20.29 -15.50
CA LEU A 174 -9.77 19.42 -14.39
C LEU A 174 -9.40 18.03 -14.90
N TYR A 175 -10.27 17.40 -15.69
CA TYR A 175 -10.01 16.07 -16.25
C TYR A 175 -8.76 16.04 -17.15
N ALA A 176 -8.59 17.02 -18.02
CA ALA A 176 -7.38 17.17 -18.81
C ALA A 176 -6.12 17.35 -17.95
N SER A 177 -6.25 18.01 -16.80
CA SER A 177 -5.17 18.19 -15.83
C SER A 177 -4.82 16.87 -15.11
N LEU A 178 -5.80 16.02 -14.79
CA LEU A 178 -5.58 14.70 -14.21
C LEU A 178 -4.77 13.82 -15.17
N LEU A 179 -5.18 13.75 -16.42
CA LEU A 179 -4.47 12.99 -17.46
C LEU A 179 -3.02 13.45 -17.64
N ARG A 180 -2.77 14.76 -17.72
CA ARG A 180 -1.41 15.29 -17.85
C ARG A 180 -0.51 14.93 -16.70
N ARG A 181 -1.04 14.80 -15.49
CA ARG A 181 -0.33 14.36 -14.30
C ARG A 181 -0.15 12.84 -14.21
N GLY A 182 -0.76 12.08 -15.14
CA GLY A 182 -0.68 10.63 -15.19
C GLY A 182 -1.52 9.93 -14.12
N PHE A 183 -2.64 10.53 -13.71
CA PHE A 183 -3.58 9.84 -12.85
C PHE A 183 -4.41 8.85 -13.66
N HIS A 184 -4.33 7.59 -13.27
CA HIS A 184 -5.10 6.48 -13.83
C HIS A 184 -6.14 5.93 -12.85
N ALA A 185 -6.11 6.40 -11.62
CA ALA A 185 -7.09 6.10 -10.57
C ALA A 185 -7.85 7.38 -10.21
N ILE A 186 -9.14 7.28 -10.00
CA ILE A 186 -10.00 8.37 -9.52
C ILE A 186 -10.95 7.88 -8.44
N ALA A 187 -11.21 8.72 -7.45
CA ALA A 187 -12.23 8.48 -6.44
C ALA A 187 -13.30 9.56 -6.53
N LEU A 188 -14.56 9.16 -6.60
CA LEU A 188 -15.73 10.04 -6.53
C LEU A 188 -16.32 9.99 -5.13
N LEU A 189 -16.50 11.13 -4.51
CA LEU A 189 -17.10 11.25 -3.18
C LEU A 189 -18.47 11.91 -3.28
N GLY A 190 -19.50 11.19 -2.83
CA GLY A 190 -20.89 11.69 -2.83
C GLY A 190 -21.46 11.83 -4.24
N ALA A 191 -21.16 10.89 -5.13
CA ALA A 191 -21.69 10.83 -6.48
C ALA A 191 -23.14 10.33 -6.50
N GLY A 192 -23.93 10.85 -7.41
CA GLY A 192 -25.23 10.31 -7.82
C GLY A 192 -25.21 9.94 -9.29
N ASP A 193 -26.33 9.44 -9.81
CA ASP A 193 -26.45 9.02 -11.22
C ASP A 193 -26.16 10.17 -12.20
N GLU A 194 -26.57 11.41 -11.86
CA GLU A 194 -26.28 12.59 -12.68
C GLU A 194 -24.76 12.84 -12.79
N ASP A 195 -24.00 12.63 -11.69
CA ASP A 195 -22.55 12.82 -11.72
C ASP A 195 -21.87 11.71 -12.52
N ALA A 196 -22.39 10.49 -12.44
CA ALA A 196 -21.94 9.37 -13.26
C ALA A 196 -22.10 9.66 -14.75
N LEU A 197 -23.28 10.12 -15.15
CA LEU A 197 -23.56 10.51 -16.53
C LEU A 197 -22.76 11.75 -16.97
N ASP A 198 -22.55 12.73 -16.08
CA ASP A 198 -21.70 13.89 -16.39
C ASP A 198 -20.25 13.46 -16.64
N LEU A 199 -19.71 12.55 -15.83
CA LEU A 199 -18.36 12.01 -16.06
C LEU A 199 -18.24 11.32 -17.42
N VAL A 200 -19.20 10.49 -17.77
CA VAL A 200 -19.26 9.81 -19.07
C VAL A 200 -19.20 10.82 -20.23
N HIS A 201 -19.97 11.90 -20.15
CA HIS A 201 -20.04 12.93 -21.20
C HIS A 201 -18.85 13.89 -21.21
N SER A 202 -18.43 14.33 -20.01
CA SER A 202 -17.40 15.39 -19.88
C SER A 202 -15.97 14.85 -19.90
N PHE A 203 -15.78 13.53 -19.74
CA PHE A 203 -14.46 12.88 -19.67
C PHE A 203 -14.33 11.68 -20.63
N PRO A 204 -14.45 11.87 -21.95
CA PRO A 204 -14.44 10.76 -22.92
C PRO A 204 -13.13 9.99 -22.92
N LEU A 205 -11.99 10.63 -22.59
CA LEU A 205 -10.69 9.96 -22.51
C LEU A 205 -10.56 9.04 -21.28
N ALA A 206 -11.45 9.12 -20.32
CA ALA A 206 -11.49 8.22 -19.18
C ALA A 206 -11.57 6.75 -19.61
N SER A 207 -12.30 6.46 -20.69
CA SER A 207 -12.47 5.11 -21.24
C SER A 207 -11.15 4.37 -21.50
N LYS A 208 -10.07 5.09 -21.81
CA LYS A 208 -8.75 4.54 -22.14
C LYS A 208 -7.70 4.72 -21.05
N HIS A 209 -7.93 5.64 -20.13
CA HIS A 209 -6.90 6.07 -19.18
C HIS A 209 -7.24 5.81 -17.71
N VAL A 210 -8.52 5.63 -17.38
CA VAL A 210 -8.92 5.31 -16.02
C VAL A 210 -8.93 3.80 -15.83
N HIS A 211 -8.08 3.33 -14.94
CA HIS A 211 -7.87 1.93 -14.62
C HIS A 211 -8.48 1.53 -13.28
N SER A 212 -8.61 2.49 -12.36
CA SER A 212 -9.17 2.31 -11.03
C SER A 212 -10.23 3.36 -10.76
N LEU A 213 -11.40 2.92 -10.31
CA LEU A 213 -12.53 3.75 -9.88
C LEU A 213 -12.91 3.40 -8.45
N SER A 214 -13.01 4.41 -7.61
CA SER A 214 -13.55 4.30 -6.25
C SER A 214 -14.78 5.19 -6.12
N LEU A 215 -15.92 4.62 -5.77
CA LEU A 215 -17.13 5.34 -5.40
C LEU A 215 -17.28 5.30 -3.88
N ARG A 216 -17.30 6.47 -3.22
CA ARG A 216 -17.35 6.54 -1.76
C ARG A 216 -18.54 7.38 -1.30
N CYS A 217 -19.30 6.83 -0.33
CA CYS A 217 -20.49 7.48 0.23
C CYS A 217 -21.39 8.03 -0.88
N SER A 218 -21.69 7.22 -1.87
CA SER A 218 -22.34 7.63 -3.12
C SER A 218 -23.73 7.02 -3.23
N SER A 219 -24.67 7.81 -3.77
CA SER A 219 -26.04 7.40 -4.11
C SER A 219 -26.19 7.04 -5.59
N VAL A 220 -25.13 6.46 -6.17
CA VAL A 220 -25.17 5.92 -7.53
C VAL A 220 -25.99 4.65 -7.50
N SER A 221 -27.04 4.56 -8.34
CA SER A 221 -27.86 3.37 -8.52
C SER A 221 -27.19 2.37 -9.48
N ASP A 222 -27.81 1.21 -9.66
CA ASP A 222 -27.39 0.20 -10.64
C ASP A 222 -27.24 0.78 -12.04
N ARG A 223 -28.14 1.68 -12.43
CA ARG A 223 -28.11 2.38 -13.74
C ARG A 223 -26.89 3.30 -13.89
N GLY A 224 -26.58 4.05 -12.84
CA GLY A 224 -25.38 4.91 -12.84
C GLY A 224 -24.10 4.13 -12.86
N LEU A 225 -24.07 3.00 -12.13
CA LEU A 225 -22.94 2.07 -12.13
C LEU A 225 -22.74 1.43 -13.51
N GLU A 226 -23.79 0.95 -14.15
CA GLU A 226 -23.78 0.41 -15.51
C GLU A 226 -23.16 1.41 -16.50
N ALA A 227 -23.67 2.66 -16.49
CA ALA A 227 -23.16 3.71 -17.38
C ALA A 227 -21.64 3.97 -17.18
N LEU A 228 -21.17 3.96 -15.92
CA LEU A 228 -19.75 4.13 -15.63
C LEU A 228 -18.91 2.95 -16.11
N LEU A 229 -19.35 1.72 -15.85
CA LEU A 229 -18.60 0.51 -16.23
C LEU A 229 -18.59 0.32 -17.74
N ASP A 230 -19.67 0.67 -18.44
CA ASP A 230 -19.73 0.64 -19.90
C ASP A 230 -18.81 1.70 -20.52
N HIS A 231 -18.69 2.86 -19.90
CA HIS A 231 -17.78 3.90 -20.40
C HIS A 231 -16.32 3.57 -20.13
N LEU A 232 -15.97 3.10 -18.92
CA LEU A 232 -14.58 2.91 -18.47
C LEU A 232 -14.01 1.56 -18.93
N GLN A 233 -13.77 1.43 -20.23
CA GLN A 233 -13.34 0.17 -20.86
C GLN A 233 -11.95 -0.34 -20.41
N ALA A 234 -11.07 0.54 -19.92
CA ALA A 234 -9.75 0.19 -19.38
C ALA A 234 -9.77 -0.13 -17.87
N LEU A 235 -10.94 -0.09 -17.24
CA LEU A 235 -11.09 -0.33 -15.80
C LEU A 235 -10.81 -1.80 -15.45
N PHE A 236 -9.96 -2.03 -14.45
CA PHE A 236 -9.73 -3.35 -13.87
C PHE A 236 -9.76 -3.37 -12.33
N GLU A 237 -9.84 -2.21 -11.69
CA GLU A 237 -9.97 -2.06 -10.24
C GLU A 237 -11.22 -1.23 -9.91
N LEU A 238 -12.14 -1.80 -9.13
CA LEU A 238 -13.38 -1.17 -8.70
C LEU A 238 -13.52 -1.21 -7.18
N GLU A 239 -13.78 -0.06 -6.57
CA GLU A 239 -14.11 0.07 -5.15
C GLU A 239 -15.48 0.73 -4.99
N LEU A 240 -16.40 0.08 -4.31
CA LEU A 240 -17.70 0.60 -3.90
C LEU A 240 -17.71 0.64 -2.37
N ALA A 241 -17.74 1.82 -1.78
CA ALA A 241 -17.73 2.01 -0.34
C ALA A 241 -18.87 2.93 0.10
N GLY A 242 -19.81 2.40 0.89
CA GLY A 242 -21.02 3.13 1.30
C GLY A 242 -21.93 3.48 0.12
N CYS A 243 -22.03 2.58 -0.87
CA CYS A 243 -22.92 2.73 -2.03
C CYS A 243 -24.21 1.94 -1.80
N ASN A 244 -25.16 2.56 -1.11
CA ASN A 244 -26.36 1.87 -0.61
C ASN A 244 -27.46 1.70 -1.64
N GLU A 245 -27.37 2.34 -2.80
CA GLU A 245 -28.34 2.21 -3.91
C GLU A 245 -27.94 1.12 -4.91
N VAL A 246 -26.70 0.60 -4.80
CA VAL A 246 -26.25 -0.54 -5.60
C VAL A 246 -26.83 -1.82 -5.02
N THR A 247 -27.45 -2.65 -5.88
CA THR A 247 -28.08 -3.91 -5.51
C THR A 247 -27.28 -5.11 -6.02
N GLU A 248 -27.58 -6.29 -5.48
CA GLU A 248 -27.01 -7.55 -5.99
C GLU A 248 -27.37 -7.77 -7.46
N ALA A 249 -28.63 -7.47 -7.86
CA ALA A 249 -29.07 -7.56 -9.25
C ALA A 249 -28.25 -6.60 -10.16
N GLY A 250 -27.94 -5.40 -9.69
CA GLY A 250 -27.07 -4.46 -10.37
C GLY A 250 -25.66 -5.00 -10.56
N LEU A 251 -25.09 -5.63 -9.54
CA LEU A 251 -23.77 -6.26 -9.65
C LEU A 251 -23.78 -7.41 -10.68
N TRP A 252 -24.82 -8.24 -10.71
CA TRP A 252 -25.02 -9.27 -11.73
C TRP A 252 -25.08 -8.71 -13.16
N ALA A 253 -25.70 -7.55 -13.34
CA ALA A 253 -25.84 -6.90 -14.65
C ALA A 253 -24.59 -6.17 -15.12
N CYS A 254 -23.86 -5.53 -14.18
CA CYS A 254 -22.80 -4.54 -14.51
C CYS A 254 -21.38 -5.10 -14.46
N LEU A 255 -21.11 -6.15 -13.62
CA LEU A 255 -19.75 -6.66 -13.47
C LEU A 255 -19.24 -7.31 -14.76
N THR A 256 -17.99 -7.01 -15.11
CA THR A 256 -17.39 -7.47 -16.35
C THR A 256 -16.10 -8.24 -16.10
N PRO A 257 -15.77 -9.26 -16.92
CA PRO A 257 -14.61 -10.15 -16.70
C PRO A 257 -13.23 -9.46 -16.66
N ARG A 258 -13.15 -8.20 -17.06
CA ARG A 258 -11.91 -7.42 -17.01
C ARG A 258 -11.52 -6.95 -15.61
N ILE A 259 -12.44 -7.01 -14.64
CA ILE A 259 -12.15 -6.60 -13.27
C ILE A 259 -11.25 -7.63 -12.60
N VAL A 260 -10.13 -7.16 -12.09
CA VAL A 260 -9.08 -7.96 -11.43
C VAL A 260 -9.06 -7.71 -9.93
N SER A 261 -9.49 -6.53 -9.48
CA SER A 261 -9.63 -6.19 -8.08
C SER A 261 -11.00 -5.56 -7.83
N LEU A 262 -11.70 -6.10 -6.84
CA LEU A 262 -13.00 -5.60 -6.42
C LEU A 262 -13.02 -5.42 -4.90
N THR A 263 -13.47 -4.25 -4.47
CA THR A 263 -13.75 -3.94 -3.06
C THR A 263 -15.20 -3.51 -2.92
N LEU A 264 -15.93 -4.20 -2.05
CA LEU A 264 -17.30 -3.88 -1.64
C LEU A 264 -17.28 -3.63 -0.12
N ALA A 265 -17.53 -2.41 0.32
CA ALA A 265 -17.46 -2.04 1.73
C ALA A 265 -18.67 -1.20 2.15
N ASP A 266 -19.26 -1.56 3.28
CA ASP A 266 -20.39 -0.81 3.88
C ASP A 266 -21.57 -0.55 2.90
N CYS A 267 -21.82 -1.48 1.96
CA CYS A 267 -22.94 -1.43 1.03
C CYS A 267 -24.07 -2.28 1.60
N ILE A 268 -25.16 -1.66 2.07
CA ILE A 268 -26.22 -2.34 2.84
C ILE A 268 -27.02 -3.38 2.04
N ASN A 269 -27.08 -3.24 0.72
CA ASN A 269 -27.78 -4.15 -0.18
C ASN A 269 -26.88 -5.24 -0.78
N VAL A 270 -25.71 -5.47 -0.18
CA VAL A 270 -24.74 -6.50 -0.60
C VAL A 270 -24.79 -7.65 0.42
N ALA A 271 -25.17 -8.82 -0.04
CA ALA A 271 -25.24 -10.06 0.73
C ALA A 271 -24.67 -11.25 -0.09
N ASP A 272 -25.17 -12.46 0.12
CA ASP A 272 -24.61 -13.69 -0.44
C ASP A 272 -24.63 -13.73 -1.98
N GLU A 273 -25.72 -13.25 -2.62
CA GLU A 273 -25.85 -13.25 -4.08
C GLU A 273 -24.84 -12.32 -4.78
N ALA A 274 -24.39 -11.26 -4.10
CA ALA A 274 -23.31 -10.41 -4.61
C ALA A 274 -22.00 -11.19 -4.74
N VAL A 275 -21.68 -12.04 -3.76
CA VAL A 275 -20.50 -12.93 -3.84
C VAL A 275 -20.67 -13.97 -4.96
N GLY A 276 -21.90 -14.44 -5.18
CA GLY A 276 -22.27 -15.30 -6.32
C GLY A 276 -21.95 -14.63 -7.65
N ALA A 277 -22.36 -13.35 -7.83
CA ALA A 277 -22.04 -12.58 -9.03
C ALA A 277 -20.52 -12.44 -9.23
N VAL A 278 -19.78 -12.11 -8.17
CA VAL A 278 -18.32 -12.00 -8.20
C VAL A 278 -17.67 -13.30 -8.64
N ALA A 279 -18.07 -14.43 -8.03
CA ALA A 279 -17.49 -15.73 -8.33
C ALA A 279 -17.78 -16.19 -9.77
N GLN A 280 -18.93 -15.84 -10.34
CA GLN A 280 -19.32 -16.31 -11.68
C GLN A 280 -18.84 -15.37 -12.81
N LEU A 281 -18.89 -14.06 -12.59
CA LEU A 281 -18.62 -13.07 -13.63
C LEU A 281 -17.15 -12.66 -13.71
N LEU A 282 -16.33 -12.85 -12.65
CA LEU A 282 -14.96 -12.35 -12.56
C LEU A 282 -13.93 -13.50 -12.52
N PRO A 283 -13.71 -14.24 -13.62
CA PRO A 283 -12.81 -15.39 -13.64
C PRO A 283 -11.32 -15.00 -13.45
N SER A 284 -10.95 -13.76 -13.73
CA SER A 284 -9.59 -13.24 -13.60
C SER A 284 -9.37 -12.43 -12.30
N LEU A 285 -10.29 -12.51 -11.36
CA LEU A 285 -10.21 -11.78 -10.11
C LEU A 285 -8.97 -12.21 -9.30
N TYR A 286 -8.13 -11.27 -8.99
CA TYR A 286 -6.90 -11.45 -8.20
C TYR A 286 -7.06 -11.05 -6.73
N GLU A 287 -7.82 -9.99 -6.49
CA GLU A 287 -8.10 -9.47 -5.15
C GLU A 287 -9.59 -9.21 -4.98
N PHE A 288 -10.13 -9.77 -3.91
CA PHE A 288 -11.49 -9.50 -3.45
C PHE A 288 -11.48 -9.04 -2.00
N SER A 289 -12.04 -7.87 -1.74
CA SER A 289 -12.24 -7.32 -0.40
C SER A 289 -13.71 -7.06 -0.19
N LEU A 290 -14.28 -7.67 0.86
CA LEU A 290 -15.68 -7.57 1.21
C LEU A 290 -15.80 -7.15 2.67
N GLN A 291 -16.53 -6.08 2.92
CA GLN A 291 -17.00 -5.68 4.24
C GLN A 291 -18.51 -5.62 4.21
N ALA A 292 -19.15 -6.69 4.74
CA ALA A 292 -20.59 -6.83 4.68
C ALA A 292 -21.12 -7.63 5.88
N TYR A 293 -22.10 -7.07 6.57
CA TYR A 293 -22.62 -7.60 7.84
C TYR A 293 -23.54 -8.80 7.66
N HIS A 294 -24.16 -8.96 6.49
CA HIS A 294 -25.20 -9.95 6.20
C HIS A 294 -24.72 -11.14 5.36
N VAL A 295 -23.42 -11.19 5.05
CA VAL A 295 -22.83 -12.29 4.29
C VAL A 295 -22.65 -13.50 5.19
N THR A 296 -23.15 -14.66 4.73
CA THR A 296 -23.14 -15.93 5.45
C THR A 296 -22.13 -16.93 4.86
N ASP A 297 -22.01 -18.10 5.49
CA ASP A 297 -21.15 -19.17 4.99
C ASP A 297 -21.55 -19.66 3.58
N ALA A 298 -22.83 -19.49 3.21
CA ALA A 298 -23.35 -19.87 1.89
C ALA A 298 -22.69 -19.08 0.76
N ALA A 299 -22.39 -17.80 0.99
CA ALA A 299 -21.69 -16.95 0.02
C ALA A 299 -20.34 -17.52 -0.43
N LEU A 300 -19.59 -18.10 0.50
CA LEU A 300 -18.29 -18.67 0.22
C LEU A 300 -18.35 -19.99 -0.54
N GLY A 301 -19.52 -20.63 -0.55
CA GLY A 301 -19.82 -21.81 -1.36
C GLY A 301 -19.95 -21.52 -2.86
N TYR A 302 -20.11 -20.26 -3.27
CA TYR A 302 -20.10 -19.88 -4.69
C TYR A 302 -18.70 -19.95 -5.31
N PHE A 303 -17.64 -19.84 -4.53
CA PHE A 303 -16.29 -20.02 -5.05
C PHE A 303 -16.04 -21.48 -5.45
N SER A 304 -15.38 -21.67 -6.55
CA SER A 304 -15.00 -22.97 -7.08
C SER A 304 -13.49 -23.06 -7.25
N PRO A 305 -12.92 -24.27 -7.38
CA PRO A 305 -11.49 -24.42 -7.65
C PRO A 305 -10.98 -23.73 -8.91
N LYS A 306 -11.87 -23.25 -9.80
CA LYS A 306 -11.50 -22.45 -10.98
C LYS A 306 -10.91 -21.10 -10.58
N GLN A 307 -11.44 -20.44 -9.53
CA GLN A 307 -10.93 -19.18 -9.01
C GLN A 307 -9.60 -19.34 -8.26
N SER A 308 -9.27 -20.55 -7.83
CA SER A 308 -8.01 -20.83 -7.13
C SER A 308 -6.75 -20.47 -7.92
N SER A 309 -6.82 -20.40 -9.24
CA SER A 309 -5.68 -20.01 -10.09
C SER A 309 -5.49 -18.51 -10.18
N SER A 310 -6.53 -17.70 -9.97
CA SER A 310 -6.52 -16.25 -10.13
C SER A 310 -6.60 -15.51 -8.81
N LEU A 311 -7.49 -15.92 -7.89
CA LEU A 311 -7.71 -15.23 -6.62
C LEU A 311 -6.58 -15.55 -5.64
N SER A 312 -5.82 -14.53 -5.30
CA SER A 312 -4.67 -14.62 -4.41
C SER A 312 -4.88 -13.87 -3.09
N ILE A 313 -5.74 -12.88 -3.08
CA ILE A 313 -6.00 -12.01 -1.95
C ILE A 313 -7.49 -12.02 -1.66
N LEU A 314 -7.88 -12.54 -0.50
CA LEU A 314 -9.26 -12.51 0.00
C LEU A 314 -9.29 -11.77 1.34
N ARG A 315 -10.11 -10.71 1.42
CA ARG A 315 -10.36 -9.99 2.66
C ARG A 315 -11.85 -9.97 2.96
N LEU A 316 -12.23 -10.58 4.07
CA LEU A 316 -13.56 -10.57 4.62
C LEU A 316 -13.52 -9.81 5.94
N GLN A 317 -14.13 -8.62 5.96
CA GLN A 317 -14.08 -7.74 7.11
C GLN A 317 -15.47 -7.55 7.69
N SER A 318 -15.58 -7.69 9.01
CA SER A 318 -16.84 -7.51 9.75
C SER A 318 -18.00 -8.36 9.20
N CYS A 319 -17.70 -9.53 8.62
CA CYS A 319 -18.70 -10.49 8.19
C CYS A 319 -19.14 -11.30 9.42
N TRP A 320 -20.09 -10.77 10.19
CA TRP A 320 -20.43 -11.27 11.52
C TRP A 320 -21.15 -12.63 11.49
N GLU A 321 -21.73 -12.99 10.36
CA GLU A 321 -22.45 -14.26 10.20
C GLU A 321 -21.53 -15.42 9.79
N LEU A 322 -20.28 -15.13 9.35
CA LEU A 322 -19.32 -16.15 8.97
C LEU A 322 -18.85 -16.98 10.16
N THR A 323 -18.84 -18.30 9.97
CA THR A 323 -18.38 -19.29 10.94
C THR A 323 -17.24 -20.14 10.37
N ASN A 324 -16.78 -21.14 11.13
CA ASN A 324 -15.78 -22.10 10.64
C ASN A 324 -16.25 -22.88 9.40
N HIS A 325 -17.57 -23.02 9.15
CA HIS A 325 -18.08 -23.62 7.91
C HIS A 325 -17.75 -22.77 6.68
N GLY A 326 -17.78 -21.44 6.81
CA GLY A 326 -17.29 -20.57 5.75
C GLY A 326 -15.79 -20.75 5.48
N VAL A 327 -15.00 -20.97 6.53
CA VAL A 327 -13.57 -21.28 6.38
C VAL A 327 -13.36 -22.58 5.63
N VAL A 328 -14.15 -23.64 5.91
CA VAL A 328 -14.13 -24.90 5.14
C VAL A 328 -14.33 -24.63 3.65
N ASN A 329 -15.29 -23.79 3.28
CA ASN A 329 -15.53 -23.43 1.88
C ASN A 329 -14.32 -22.71 1.26
N ILE A 330 -13.70 -21.78 2.00
CA ILE A 330 -12.49 -21.03 1.53
C ILE A 330 -11.35 -22.01 1.24
N VAL A 331 -10.98 -22.87 2.21
CA VAL A 331 -9.79 -23.72 2.08
C VAL A 331 -9.92 -24.75 0.96
N HIS A 332 -11.15 -25.26 0.73
CA HIS A 332 -11.41 -26.18 -0.36
C HIS A 332 -11.42 -25.51 -1.74
N ALA A 333 -12.01 -24.32 -1.85
CA ALA A 333 -12.14 -23.63 -3.13
C ALA A 333 -10.86 -22.86 -3.52
N LEU A 334 -10.12 -22.33 -2.55
CA LEU A 334 -9.06 -21.33 -2.77
C LEU A 334 -7.71 -21.70 -2.09
N PRO A 335 -7.16 -22.91 -2.29
CA PRO A 335 -5.94 -23.38 -1.62
C PRO A 335 -4.66 -22.60 -2.00
N ASN A 336 -4.74 -21.69 -2.96
CA ASN A 336 -3.61 -20.90 -3.43
C ASN A 336 -3.58 -19.46 -2.87
N LEU A 337 -4.43 -19.15 -1.89
CA LEU A 337 -4.42 -17.83 -1.27
C LEU A 337 -3.04 -17.49 -0.67
N THR A 338 -2.64 -16.25 -0.87
CA THR A 338 -1.41 -15.68 -0.28
C THR A 338 -1.72 -14.64 0.80
N VAL A 339 -2.90 -14.05 0.77
CA VAL A 339 -3.40 -13.11 1.78
C VAL A 339 -4.82 -13.47 2.14
N LEU A 340 -5.07 -13.68 3.43
CA LEU A 340 -6.41 -13.89 3.98
C LEU A 340 -6.62 -12.93 5.16
N SER A 341 -7.71 -12.18 5.13
CA SER A 341 -8.19 -11.42 6.30
C SER A 341 -9.60 -11.85 6.65
N LEU A 342 -9.80 -12.18 7.91
CA LEU A 342 -11.07 -12.48 8.54
C LEU A 342 -11.35 -11.46 9.68
N SER A 343 -10.83 -10.25 9.53
CA SER A 343 -10.91 -9.20 10.56
C SER A 343 -12.35 -8.90 10.95
N GLY A 344 -12.67 -9.00 12.24
CA GLY A 344 -14.01 -8.76 12.76
C GLY A 344 -15.03 -9.88 12.50
N CYS A 345 -14.60 -11.05 12.02
CA CYS A 345 -15.45 -12.23 11.89
C CYS A 345 -15.57 -12.93 13.25
N SER A 346 -16.48 -12.44 14.10
CA SER A 346 -16.53 -12.75 15.54
C SER A 346 -16.92 -14.18 15.90
N LYS A 347 -17.41 -14.97 14.94
CA LYS A 347 -17.80 -16.38 15.16
C LYS A 347 -16.68 -17.37 14.79
N ILE A 348 -15.58 -16.91 14.19
CA ILE A 348 -14.41 -17.74 13.89
C ILE A 348 -13.69 -18.11 15.19
N THR A 349 -13.31 -19.38 15.33
CA THR A 349 -12.62 -19.94 16.49
C THR A 349 -11.25 -20.50 16.10
N ASP A 350 -10.54 -21.06 17.09
CA ASP A 350 -9.26 -21.73 16.89
C ASP A 350 -9.35 -22.88 15.86
N ASP A 351 -10.47 -23.63 15.85
CA ASP A 351 -10.70 -24.69 14.85
C ASP A 351 -10.72 -24.15 13.40
N GLY A 352 -11.24 -22.93 13.21
CA GLY A 352 -11.22 -22.27 11.90
C GLY A 352 -9.78 -21.90 11.49
N VAL A 353 -8.96 -21.48 12.45
CA VAL A 353 -7.55 -21.17 12.20
C VAL A 353 -6.72 -22.45 11.96
N GLU A 354 -7.03 -23.54 12.64
CA GLU A 354 -6.46 -24.87 12.37
C GLU A 354 -6.68 -25.28 10.91
N LEU A 355 -7.92 -25.19 10.42
CA LEU A 355 -8.24 -25.46 9.01
C LEU A 355 -7.46 -24.58 8.04
N ILE A 356 -7.29 -23.28 8.35
CA ILE A 356 -6.48 -22.37 7.55
C ILE A 356 -5.02 -22.82 7.53
N ALA A 357 -4.45 -23.13 8.70
CA ALA A 357 -3.06 -23.50 8.85
C ALA A 357 -2.73 -24.80 8.10
N GLU A 358 -3.57 -25.81 8.20
CA GLU A 358 -3.39 -27.09 7.53
C GLU A 358 -3.48 -27.01 6.00
N ASN A 359 -4.36 -26.13 5.46
CA ASN A 359 -4.72 -26.18 4.03
C ASN A 359 -4.14 -25.03 3.20
N LEU A 360 -3.87 -23.85 3.78
CA LEU A 360 -3.40 -22.66 3.04
C LEU A 360 -1.89 -22.45 3.16
N GLN A 361 -1.11 -23.45 2.79
CA GLN A 361 0.36 -23.49 2.93
C GLN A 361 1.12 -22.39 2.15
N LYS A 362 0.45 -21.64 1.26
CA LYS A 362 1.04 -20.53 0.51
C LYS A 362 0.78 -19.17 1.14
N LEU A 363 0.11 -19.15 2.30
CA LEU A 363 -0.27 -17.94 2.96
C LEU A 363 0.97 -17.15 3.42
N ARG A 364 0.99 -15.86 3.12
CA ARG A 364 2.04 -14.91 3.50
C ARG A 364 1.55 -13.82 4.45
N SER A 365 0.26 -13.52 4.42
CA SER A 365 -0.36 -12.55 5.32
C SER A 365 -1.68 -13.09 5.83
N LEU A 366 -1.83 -13.17 7.15
CA LEU A 366 -3.04 -13.56 7.85
C LEU A 366 -3.45 -12.46 8.82
N ASP A 367 -4.71 -12.05 8.72
CA ASP A 367 -5.32 -11.08 9.62
C ASP A 367 -6.58 -11.67 10.23
N VAL A 368 -6.54 -11.93 11.53
CA VAL A 368 -7.66 -12.39 12.37
C VAL A 368 -7.99 -11.37 13.48
N SER A 369 -7.74 -10.11 13.22
CA SER A 369 -8.02 -9.02 14.15
C SER A 369 -9.49 -8.97 14.54
N TRP A 370 -9.78 -8.52 15.75
CA TRP A 370 -11.16 -8.42 16.25
C TRP A 370 -11.95 -9.73 16.26
N CYS A 371 -11.26 -10.86 16.32
CA CYS A 371 -11.86 -12.18 16.47
C CYS A 371 -11.75 -12.61 17.95
N PRO A 372 -12.79 -12.38 18.77
CA PRO A 372 -12.70 -12.54 20.22
C PRO A 372 -12.62 -13.99 20.69
N ARG A 373 -12.83 -14.96 19.80
CA ARG A 373 -12.78 -16.40 20.12
C ARG A 373 -11.43 -17.04 19.75
N ILE A 374 -10.49 -16.26 19.23
CA ILE A 374 -9.13 -16.72 18.93
C ILE A 374 -8.32 -16.69 20.21
N THR A 375 -7.63 -17.80 20.51
CA THR A 375 -6.80 -18.00 21.68
C THR A 375 -5.36 -18.41 21.32
N ASP A 376 -4.54 -18.73 22.31
CA ASP A 376 -3.18 -19.23 22.12
C ASP A 376 -3.11 -20.53 21.29
N ALA A 377 -4.19 -21.34 21.30
CA ALA A 377 -4.26 -22.58 20.49
C ALA A 377 -4.19 -22.28 18.98
N ALA A 378 -4.88 -21.24 18.52
CA ALA A 378 -4.76 -20.80 17.13
C ALA A 378 -3.31 -20.42 16.76
N LEU A 379 -2.57 -19.79 17.67
CA LEU A 379 -1.18 -19.39 17.43
C LEU A 379 -0.22 -20.58 17.38
N GLU A 380 -0.54 -21.67 18.09
CA GLU A 380 0.17 -22.93 17.97
C GLU A 380 0.03 -23.51 16.56
N TYR A 381 -1.19 -23.61 16.03
CA TYR A 381 -1.42 -24.09 14.65
C TYR A 381 -0.73 -23.21 13.61
N ILE A 382 -0.84 -21.90 13.73
CA ILE A 382 -0.15 -20.95 12.83
C ILE A 382 1.35 -21.18 12.84
N ALA A 383 1.94 -21.32 14.02
CA ALA A 383 3.39 -21.49 14.17
C ALA A 383 3.91 -22.84 13.63
N CYS A 384 3.08 -23.91 13.74
CA CYS A 384 3.44 -25.23 13.26
C CYS A 384 3.36 -25.35 11.73
N ASP A 385 2.32 -24.79 11.10
CA ASP A 385 1.98 -25.14 9.73
C ASP A 385 2.23 -24.02 8.71
N LEU A 386 2.09 -22.74 9.08
CA LEU A 386 2.24 -21.62 8.14
C LEU A 386 3.69 -21.15 7.98
N ASN A 387 4.55 -22.00 7.47
CA ASN A 387 6.00 -21.77 7.35
C ASN A 387 6.39 -20.62 6.39
N LEU A 388 5.47 -20.14 5.53
CA LEU A 388 5.70 -19.03 4.60
C LEU A 388 5.09 -17.72 5.08
N LEU A 389 4.48 -17.68 6.26
CA LEU A 389 3.79 -16.50 6.77
C LEU A 389 4.81 -15.38 7.08
N GLU A 390 4.61 -14.23 6.48
CA GLU A 390 5.48 -13.04 6.59
C GLU A 390 4.83 -11.93 7.44
N GLU A 391 3.49 -11.90 7.49
CA GLU A 391 2.71 -10.88 8.20
C GLU A 391 1.57 -11.53 8.98
N LEU A 392 1.47 -11.25 10.29
CA LEU A 392 0.40 -11.72 11.15
C LEU A 392 -0.21 -10.55 11.92
N THR A 393 -1.53 -10.39 11.82
CA THR A 393 -2.28 -9.35 12.50
C THR A 393 -3.31 -9.98 13.46
N LEU A 394 -3.17 -9.64 14.75
CA LEU A 394 -3.93 -10.19 15.87
C LEU A 394 -4.55 -9.08 16.75
N ASP A 395 -4.76 -7.88 16.14
CA ASP A 395 -5.24 -6.72 16.88
C ASP A 395 -6.55 -7.04 17.61
N ARG A 396 -6.63 -6.69 18.89
CA ARG A 396 -7.81 -6.92 19.75
C ARG A 396 -8.24 -8.39 19.90
N CYS A 397 -7.34 -9.34 19.70
CA CYS A 397 -7.57 -10.72 20.12
C CYS A 397 -7.31 -10.83 21.63
N VAL A 398 -8.39 -10.70 22.41
CA VAL A 398 -8.31 -10.47 23.86
C VAL A 398 -7.89 -11.69 24.68
N HIS A 399 -7.88 -12.88 24.09
CA HIS A 399 -7.49 -14.13 24.77
C HIS A 399 -6.08 -14.60 24.40
N ILE A 400 -5.33 -13.82 23.62
CA ILE A 400 -3.93 -14.10 23.35
C ILE A 400 -3.09 -13.67 24.55
N THR A 401 -2.23 -14.57 25.02
CA THR A 401 -1.34 -14.40 26.15
C THR A 401 0.14 -14.51 25.74
N ASP A 402 1.03 -14.44 26.72
CA ASP A 402 2.47 -14.65 26.52
C ASP A 402 2.78 -16.04 25.94
N ILE A 403 1.93 -17.04 26.18
CA ILE A 403 2.09 -18.41 25.66
C ILE A 403 1.97 -18.41 24.14
N GLY A 404 0.90 -17.80 23.61
CA GLY A 404 0.69 -17.67 22.18
C GLY A 404 1.81 -16.88 21.49
N VAL A 405 2.27 -15.79 22.12
CA VAL A 405 3.43 -15.03 21.63
C VAL A 405 4.69 -15.91 21.60
N GLY A 406 4.84 -16.83 22.59
CA GLY A 406 5.91 -17.82 22.61
C GLY A 406 5.89 -18.74 21.41
N TYR A 407 4.71 -19.25 20.98
CA TYR A 407 4.60 -20.05 19.74
C TYR A 407 5.03 -19.25 18.52
N ILE A 408 4.50 -18.04 18.34
CA ILE A 408 4.81 -17.17 17.19
C ILE A 408 6.31 -16.82 17.13
N SER A 409 6.98 -16.73 18.28
CA SER A 409 8.42 -16.42 18.33
C SER A 409 9.31 -17.47 17.64
N THR A 410 8.78 -18.67 17.39
CA THR A 410 9.50 -19.75 16.68
C THR A 410 9.49 -19.59 15.16
N MET A 411 8.63 -18.72 14.61
CA MET A 411 8.44 -18.52 13.17
C MET A 411 9.59 -17.72 12.57
N LEU A 412 10.38 -18.36 11.70
CA LEU A 412 11.53 -17.74 11.06
C LEU A 412 11.16 -16.87 9.85
N SER A 413 9.99 -17.10 9.25
CA SER A 413 9.49 -16.35 8.09
C SER A 413 8.86 -15.01 8.45
N LEU A 414 8.40 -14.86 9.71
CA LEU A 414 7.61 -13.71 10.14
C LEU A 414 8.46 -12.43 10.20
N SER A 415 8.02 -11.42 9.46
CA SER A 415 8.68 -10.12 9.36
C SER A 415 7.84 -8.96 9.92
N ALA A 416 6.52 -9.14 10.03
CA ALA A 416 5.60 -8.14 10.57
C ALA A 416 4.60 -8.79 11.52
N LEU A 417 4.52 -8.26 12.74
CA LEU A 417 3.61 -8.73 13.78
C LEU A 417 2.85 -7.55 14.40
N PHE A 418 1.52 -7.67 14.40
CA PHE A 418 0.62 -6.67 14.98
C PHE A 418 -0.19 -7.28 16.12
N LEU A 419 0.00 -6.76 17.34
CA LEU A 419 -0.61 -7.20 18.59
C LEU A 419 -1.32 -6.03 19.30
N ARG A 420 -1.87 -5.09 18.54
CA ARG A 420 -2.50 -3.89 19.12
C ARG A 420 -3.68 -4.28 20.01
N TRP A 421 -3.73 -3.67 21.19
CA TRP A 421 -4.81 -3.88 22.14
C TRP A 421 -5.00 -5.33 22.61
N CYS A 422 -3.95 -6.17 22.56
CA CYS A 422 -3.94 -7.49 23.16
C CYS A 422 -3.76 -7.34 24.67
N SER A 423 -4.86 -7.46 25.40
CA SER A 423 -4.94 -7.07 26.82
C SER A 423 -4.22 -8.01 27.78
N GLN A 424 -3.85 -9.21 27.35
CA GLN A 424 -3.21 -10.21 28.21
C GLN A 424 -1.72 -10.44 27.90
N VAL A 425 -1.17 -9.76 26.92
CA VAL A 425 0.26 -9.79 26.61
C VAL A 425 1.04 -8.95 27.61
N ARG A 426 2.08 -9.55 28.20
CA ARG A 426 2.94 -8.97 29.23
C ARG A 426 4.40 -8.96 28.79
N ASP A 427 5.28 -8.47 29.66
CA ASP A 427 6.71 -8.40 29.43
C ASP A 427 7.35 -9.77 29.13
N PHE A 428 6.78 -10.86 29.66
CA PHE A 428 7.27 -12.22 29.39
C PHE A 428 7.09 -12.60 27.91
N GLY A 429 5.97 -12.24 27.31
CA GLY A 429 5.75 -12.41 25.86
C GLY A 429 6.79 -11.64 25.02
N LEU A 430 7.17 -10.43 25.44
CA LEU A 430 8.19 -9.66 24.73
C LEU A 430 9.58 -10.33 24.76
N GLN A 431 9.90 -11.02 25.87
CA GLN A 431 11.18 -11.76 25.98
C GLN A 431 11.28 -12.85 24.92
N HIS A 432 10.18 -13.54 24.58
CA HIS A 432 10.15 -14.50 23.48
C HIS A 432 10.42 -13.83 22.14
N LEU A 433 9.80 -12.66 21.86
CA LEU A 433 9.98 -11.92 20.62
C LEU A 433 11.42 -11.44 20.40
N CYS A 434 12.17 -11.17 21.47
CA CYS A 434 13.55 -10.70 21.39
C CYS A 434 14.49 -11.67 20.60
N GLY A 435 14.09 -12.93 20.45
CA GLY A 435 14.81 -13.94 19.66
C GLY A 435 14.56 -13.84 18.14
N MET A 436 13.55 -13.12 17.68
CA MET A 436 13.11 -13.07 16.29
C MET A 436 14.00 -12.15 15.44
N ARG A 437 14.98 -12.71 14.77
CA ARG A 437 15.99 -11.95 14.00
C ARG A 437 15.45 -11.35 12.70
N ASN A 438 14.34 -11.88 12.17
CA ASN A 438 13.74 -11.45 10.89
C ASN A 438 12.61 -10.45 11.07
N LEU A 439 12.20 -10.16 12.31
CA LEU A 439 11.13 -9.22 12.59
C LEU A 439 11.57 -7.79 12.26
N GLN A 440 10.80 -7.15 11.36
CA GLN A 440 11.06 -5.79 10.87
C GLN A 440 10.00 -4.80 11.34
N VAL A 441 8.76 -5.25 11.51
CA VAL A 441 7.64 -4.41 11.94
C VAL A 441 6.99 -5.06 13.18
N LEU A 442 6.90 -4.30 14.26
CA LEU A 442 6.22 -4.73 15.49
C LEU A 442 5.29 -3.62 15.96
N SER A 443 4.02 -3.94 16.12
CA SER A 443 3.05 -3.03 16.74
C SER A 443 2.50 -3.65 18.01
N LEU A 444 2.66 -2.91 19.12
CA LEU A 444 2.18 -3.24 20.46
C LEU A 444 1.25 -2.15 21.00
N ALA A 445 0.74 -1.28 20.14
CA ALA A 445 -0.07 -0.14 20.53
C ALA A 445 -1.24 -0.54 21.42
N GLY A 446 -1.45 0.19 22.50
CA GLY A 446 -2.57 -0.02 23.41
C GLY A 446 -2.51 -1.30 24.26
N CYS A 447 -1.36 -1.98 24.37
CA CYS A 447 -1.18 -3.13 25.26
C CYS A 447 -1.01 -2.65 26.72
N PRO A 448 -1.96 -2.94 27.62
CA PRO A 448 -2.00 -2.26 28.92
C PRO A 448 -1.03 -2.83 29.98
N LEU A 449 -0.58 -4.07 29.78
CA LEU A 449 0.23 -4.79 30.77
C LEU A 449 1.74 -4.76 30.47
N LEU A 450 2.16 -4.06 29.42
CA LEU A 450 3.56 -3.88 29.09
C LEU A 450 4.18 -2.78 29.95
N THR A 451 5.32 -3.08 30.56
CA THR A 451 6.07 -2.11 31.38
C THR A 451 7.26 -1.53 30.64
N SER A 452 7.82 -0.43 31.15
CA SER A 452 9.04 0.16 30.58
C SER A 452 10.21 -0.82 30.58
N SER A 453 10.27 -1.73 31.57
CA SER A 453 11.30 -2.77 31.64
C SER A 453 11.17 -3.78 30.52
N GLY A 454 9.95 -4.28 30.24
CA GLY A 454 9.70 -5.20 29.13
C GLY A 454 9.99 -4.52 27.80
N LEU A 455 9.47 -3.32 27.60
CA LEU A 455 9.64 -2.56 26.34
C LEU A 455 11.12 -2.21 26.07
N SER A 456 11.93 -1.97 27.10
CA SER A 456 13.37 -1.71 26.93
C SER A 456 14.13 -2.91 26.37
N SER A 457 13.63 -4.14 26.57
CA SER A 457 14.25 -5.35 26.02
C SER A 457 14.21 -5.46 24.50
N LEU A 458 13.29 -4.71 23.85
CA LEU A 458 13.12 -4.70 22.39
C LEU A 458 14.34 -4.15 21.64
N ILE A 459 15.31 -3.51 22.28
CA ILE A 459 16.60 -3.14 21.69
C ILE A 459 17.39 -4.35 21.14
N GLN A 460 17.03 -5.57 21.55
CA GLN A 460 17.61 -6.80 21.03
C GLN A 460 17.18 -7.08 19.57
N LEU A 461 16.06 -6.54 19.12
CA LEU A 461 15.52 -6.64 17.76
C LEU A 461 16.24 -5.67 16.82
N ARG A 462 17.51 -5.90 16.55
CA ARG A 462 18.38 -4.98 15.78
C ARG A 462 17.97 -4.79 14.32
N HIS A 463 17.13 -5.65 13.78
CA HIS A 463 16.61 -5.58 12.40
C HIS A 463 15.25 -4.88 12.31
N LEU A 464 14.70 -4.46 13.45
CA LEU A 464 13.43 -3.75 13.51
C LEU A 464 13.55 -2.42 12.76
N GLN A 465 12.58 -2.17 11.87
CA GLN A 465 12.47 -0.97 11.03
C GLN A 465 11.34 -0.07 11.50
N GLU A 466 10.30 -0.66 12.12
CA GLU A 466 9.16 0.07 12.64
C GLU A 466 8.70 -0.56 13.96
N LEU A 467 8.53 0.27 14.98
CA LEU A 467 8.02 -0.09 16.29
C LEU A 467 6.93 0.90 16.70
N GLU A 468 5.70 0.40 16.87
CA GLU A 468 4.57 1.20 17.31
C GLU A 468 4.24 0.89 18.77
N LEU A 469 4.28 1.93 19.62
CA LEU A 469 3.99 1.87 21.07
C LEU A 469 2.92 2.89 21.49
N THR A 470 2.16 3.40 20.55
CA THR A 470 1.08 4.37 20.79
C THR A 470 0.13 3.85 21.90
N ASN A 471 -0.23 4.70 22.86
CA ASN A 471 -1.14 4.33 23.96
C ASN A 471 -0.68 3.15 24.83
N CYS A 472 0.61 2.85 24.93
CA CYS A 472 1.14 1.90 25.90
C CYS A 472 1.43 2.63 27.24
N PRO A 473 0.81 2.24 28.38
CA PRO A 473 1.06 2.92 29.66
C PRO A 473 2.51 2.85 30.14
N GLY A 474 3.23 1.78 29.79
CA GLY A 474 4.65 1.60 30.11
C GLY A 474 5.61 2.38 29.20
N ALA A 475 5.13 3.01 28.13
CA ALA A 475 5.97 3.76 27.20
C ALA A 475 6.15 5.21 27.66
N SER A 476 7.16 5.44 28.50
CA SER A 476 7.52 6.78 28.98
C SER A 476 8.39 7.52 27.95
N ARG A 477 8.52 8.84 28.13
CA ARG A 477 9.38 9.66 27.29
C ARG A 477 10.83 9.22 27.34
N GLU A 478 11.33 8.87 28.52
CA GLU A 478 12.68 8.38 28.75
C GLU A 478 12.91 7.05 28.00
N LEU A 479 11.90 6.18 27.97
CA LEU A 479 11.94 4.95 27.19
C LEU A 479 12.07 5.25 25.70
N PHE A 480 11.30 6.19 25.15
CA PHE A 480 11.41 6.54 23.74
C PHE A 480 12.78 7.11 23.39
N GLU A 481 13.36 7.94 24.24
CA GLU A 481 14.73 8.44 24.07
C GLU A 481 15.74 7.29 24.08
N TYR A 482 15.63 6.36 25.03
CA TYR A 482 16.44 5.15 25.11
C TYR A 482 16.33 4.25 23.88
N LEU A 483 15.11 3.98 23.42
CA LEU A 483 14.89 3.14 22.22
C LEU A 483 15.47 3.80 20.96
N ARG A 484 15.34 5.10 20.77
CA ARG A 484 15.93 5.83 19.63
C ARG A 484 17.46 5.79 19.63
N GLU A 485 18.07 5.83 20.79
CA GLU A 485 19.52 5.73 20.92
C GLU A 485 20.04 4.35 20.52
N HIS A 486 19.32 3.28 20.89
CA HIS A 486 19.75 1.90 20.69
C HIS A 486 19.24 1.27 19.38
N LEU A 487 18.19 1.81 18.78
CA LEU A 487 17.60 1.41 17.51
C LEU A 487 17.61 2.56 16.48
N PRO A 488 18.77 3.06 16.07
CA PRO A 488 18.87 4.28 15.25
C PRO A 488 18.27 4.15 13.83
N CYS A 489 18.03 2.94 13.35
CA CYS A 489 17.42 2.65 12.05
C CYS A 489 15.94 2.31 12.14
N CYS A 490 15.34 2.32 13.33
CA CYS A 490 13.95 1.98 13.58
C CYS A 490 13.10 3.25 13.65
N LEU A 491 11.98 3.27 12.92
CA LEU A 491 10.94 4.29 13.10
C LEU A 491 10.14 3.93 14.35
N ILE A 492 10.21 4.76 15.38
CA ILE A 492 9.46 4.58 16.62
C ILE A 492 8.25 5.52 16.59
N ILE A 493 7.05 4.93 16.67
CA ILE A 493 5.76 5.61 16.64
C ILE A 493 5.22 5.64 18.08
N GLU A 494 5.02 6.87 18.61
CA GLU A 494 4.57 7.19 19.96
C GLU A 494 3.06 7.33 20.04
#